data_2253056fd5e4e1073f8a581ddf1713b9
#
_entry.id   2253056fd5e4e1073f8a581ddf1713b9
#
_cell.length_a   1.000
_cell.length_b   1.000
_cell.length_c   1.000
_cell.angle_alpha   90.00
_cell.angle_beta   90.00
_cell.angle_gamma   90.00
#
_symmetry.space_group_name_H-M   'P 1'
#
loop_
_entity.id
_entity.type
_entity.pdbx_description
1 polymer ?
#
loop_
_entity_poly.entity_id
_entity_poly.type
_entity_poly.pdbx_seq_one_letter_code
_entity_poly.pdbx_strand_id
1 'polypeptide(L)'
;MTFKEQYLTGLCTLDHIDSCVEQWHTLSEDGIRLRDYLGLTEQEMTAYLQTGMTTTFENLLDSQRRCQHYRIYQLDLSGGKMVSFAFAGIKKMRESGYEQPPAALYRLVYDGTIFCPVEQSERDMLERIFTRYSDTLPEGFPGRHVALSDVIELYGDNGRTYFYCDVSGFPGVKFSPMLSKPLNTDA
;
A
#
# COMPACT_ATOMS: atom_id res chain seq x y z
N MET A 1 -3.99 -12.61 -11.25
CA MET A 1 -4.65 -12.03 -10.07
C MET A 1 -6.15 -12.27 -10.20
N THR A 2 -6.76 -13.00 -9.28
CA THR A 2 -8.18 -13.31 -9.29
C THR A 2 -9.03 -12.10 -8.90
N PHE A 3 -10.35 -12.14 -9.16
CA PHE A 3 -11.27 -11.10 -8.67
C PHE A 3 -11.11 -10.87 -7.16
N LYS A 4 -11.11 -11.95 -6.36
CA LYS A 4 -11.00 -11.87 -4.91
C LYS A 4 -9.70 -11.17 -4.46
N GLU A 5 -8.57 -11.53 -5.05
CA GLU A 5 -7.30 -10.87 -4.74
C GLU A 5 -7.32 -9.37 -5.06
N GLN A 6 -7.92 -8.99 -6.18
CA GLN A 6 -8.08 -7.58 -6.55
C GLN A 6 -8.99 -6.84 -5.57
N TYR A 7 -10.12 -7.45 -5.19
CA TYR A 7 -11.06 -6.87 -4.23
C TYR A 7 -10.44 -6.69 -2.85
N LEU A 8 -9.80 -7.72 -2.30
CA LEU A 8 -9.15 -7.66 -1.00
C LEU A 8 -8.00 -6.64 -0.93
N THR A 9 -7.43 -6.32 -2.07
CA THR A 9 -6.34 -5.33 -2.17
C THR A 9 -6.81 -3.94 -2.58
N GLY A 10 -8.13 -3.75 -2.81
CA GLY A 10 -8.72 -2.48 -3.20
C GLY A 10 -8.41 -2.04 -4.63
N LEU A 11 -8.03 -2.97 -5.50
CA LEU A 11 -7.79 -2.72 -6.92
C LEU A 11 -9.07 -2.74 -7.76
N CYS A 12 -10.15 -3.31 -7.22
CA CYS A 12 -11.47 -3.28 -7.83
C CYS A 12 -12.56 -3.16 -6.76
N THR A 13 -13.77 -2.83 -7.20
CA THR A 13 -15.00 -2.84 -6.41
C THR A 13 -15.74 -4.17 -6.59
N LEU A 14 -16.81 -4.40 -5.81
CA LEU A 14 -17.60 -5.61 -5.89
C LEU A 14 -18.23 -5.82 -7.28
N ASP A 15 -18.68 -4.73 -7.90
CA ASP A 15 -19.33 -4.76 -9.23
C ASP A 15 -18.41 -5.30 -10.35
N HIS A 16 -17.11 -5.30 -10.12
CA HIS A 16 -16.15 -5.86 -11.08
C HIS A 16 -16.32 -7.37 -11.31
N ILE A 17 -17.00 -8.07 -10.38
CA ILE A 17 -17.25 -9.51 -10.48
C ILE A 17 -18.03 -9.85 -11.76
N ASP A 18 -18.98 -9.00 -12.19
CA ASP A 18 -19.78 -9.23 -13.39
C ASP A 18 -18.89 -9.26 -14.65
N SER A 19 -17.96 -8.30 -14.74
CA SER A 19 -16.97 -8.29 -15.83
C SER A 19 -16.07 -9.52 -15.82
N CYS A 20 -15.69 -10.01 -14.62
CA CYS A 20 -14.91 -11.23 -14.50
C CYS A 20 -15.71 -12.48 -14.94
N VAL A 21 -17.02 -12.54 -14.64
CA VAL A 21 -17.91 -13.62 -15.08
C VAL A 21 -18.06 -13.61 -16.60
N GLU A 22 -18.27 -12.44 -17.20
CA GLU A 22 -18.32 -12.29 -18.66
C GLU A 22 -17.03 -12.76 -19.34
N GLN A 23 -15.88 -12.35 -18.80
CA GLN A 23 -14.58 -12.81 -19.30
C GLN A 23 -14.42 -14.32 -19.17
N TRP A 24 -14.81 -14.91 -18.03
CA TRP A 24 -14.76 -16.35 -17.83
C TRP A 24 -15.59 -17.11 -18.89
N HIS A 25 -16.76 -16.59 -19.25
CA HIS A 25 -17.61 -17.20 -20.30
C HIS A 25 -16.90 -17.25 -21.67
N THR A 26 -16.04 -16.30 -21.97
CA THR A 26 -15.24 -16.28 -23.20
C THR A 26 -14.05 -17.25 -23.16
N LEU A 27 -13.59 -17.61 -21.96
CA LEU A 27 -12.46 -18.52 -21.72
C LEU A 27 -12.89 -19.95 -21.40
N SER A 28 -14.20 -20.25 -21.42
CA SER A 28 -14.77 -21.50 -20.91
C SER A 28 -14.33 -22.78 -21.66
N GLU A 29 -13.63 -22.66 -22.78
CA GLU A 29 -13.03 -23.81 -23.49
C GLU A 29 -11.88 -24.48 -22.68
N ASP A 30 -11.27 -23.78 -21.71
CA ASP A 30 -10.14 -24.28 -20.91
C ASP A 30 -10.56 -25.11 -19.69
N GLY A 31 -11.85 -25.31 -19.43
CA GLY A 31 -12.35 -26.16 -18.34
C GLY A 31 -12.12 -25.61 -16.92
N ILE A 32 -11.73 -24.35 -16.77
CA ILE A 32 -11.55 -23.70 -15.46
C ILE A 32 -12.92 -23.42 -14.86
N ARG A 33 -13.18 -23.89 -13.63
CA ARG A 33 -14.44 -23.59 -12.93
C ARG A 33 -14.51 -22.11 -12.55
N LEU A 34 -15.68 -21.51 -12.68
CA LEU A 34 -15.92 -20.09 -12.32
C LEU A 34 -15.41 -19.74 -10.92
N ARG A 35 -15.65 -20.62 -9.93
CA ARG A 35 -15.16 -20.43 -8.57
C ARG A 35 -13.65 -20.22 -8.52
N ASP A 36 -12.91 -21.06 -9.21
CA ASP A 36 -11.44 -21.06 -9.20
C ASP A 36 -10.90 -19.83 -9.96
N TYR A 37 -11.58 -19.44 -11.05
CA TYR A 37 -11.27 -18.22 -11.80
C TYR A 37 -11.47 -16.95 -10.98
N LEU A 38 -12.57 -16.86 -10.21
CA LEU A 38 -12.84 -15.76 -9.31
C LEU A 38 -11.97 -15.78 -8.03
N GLY A 39 -11.36 -16.92 -7.70
CA GLY A 39 -10.57 -17.12 -6.46
C GLY A 39 -11.43 -17.28 -5.21
N LEU A 40 -12.70 -17.66 -5.37
CA LEU A 40 -13.65 -17.80 -4.27
C LEU A 40 -13.52 -19.16 -3.59
N THR A 41 -13.77 -19.20 -2.28
CA THR A 41 -14.01 -20.44 -1.55
C THR A 41 -15.37 -21.03 -1.91
N GLU A 42 -15.63 -22.29 -1.53
CA GLU A 42 -16.93 -22.91 -1.76
C GLU A 42 -18.07 -22.17 -1.04
N GLN A 43 -17.82 -21.71 0.17
CA GLN A 43 -18.78 -20.92 0.95
C GLN A 43 -19.10 -19.57 0.30
N GLU A 44 -18.09 -18.86 -0.18
CA GLU A 44 -18.24 -17.57 -0.87
C GLU A 44 -18.97 -17.74 -2.20
N MET A 45 -18.64 -18.78 -2.97
CA MET A 45 -19.33 -19.10 -4.22
C MET A 45 -20.80 -19.45 -3.97
N THR A 46 -21.08 -20.21 -2.91
CA THR A 46 -22.46 -20.53 -2.51
C THR A 46 -23.25 -19.28 -2.13
N ALA A 47 -22.64 -18.37 -1.34
CA ALA A 47 -23.26 -17.11 -1.00
C ALA A 47 -23.54 -16.26 -2.24
N TYR A 48 -22.58 -16.14 -3.16
CA TYR A 48 -22.74 -15.43 -4.42
C TYR A 48 -23.88 -15.97 -5.27
N LEU A 49 -23.96 -17.30 -5.44
CA LEU A 49 -25.01 -17.97 -6.25
C LEU A 49 -26.40 -17.85 -5.62
N GLN A 50 -26.50 -17.85 -4.28
CA GLN A 50 -27.79 -17.77 -3.57
C GLN A 50 -28.33 -16.35 -3.46
N THR A 51 -27.46 -15.39 -3.28
CA THR A 51 -27.82 -14.03 -2.91
C THR A 51 -27.34 -12.97 -3.89
N GLY A 52 -26.52 -13.35 -4.87
CA GLY A 52 -25.84 -12.41 -5.78
C GLY A 52 -24.88 -11.50 -5.02
N MET A 53 -24.71 -10.28 -5.49
CA MET A 53 -23.89 -9.23 -4.85
C MET A 53 -24.61 -8.58 -3.68
N THR A 54 -25.05 -9.37 -2.72
CA THR A 54 -25.76 -8.87 -1.55
C THR A 54 -24.79 -8.56 -0.41
N THR A 55 -25.32 -7.86 0.59
CA THR A 55 -24.62 -7.56 1.85
C THR A 55 -23.99 -8.81 2.49
N THR A 56 -24.56 -9.99 2.33
CA THR A 56 -24.00 -11.25 2.88
C THR A 56 -22.72 -11.65 2.19
N PHE A 57 -22.68 -11.63 0.85
CA PHE A 57 -21.47 -11.94 0.08
C PHE A 57 -20.39 -10.88 0.29
N GLU A 58 -20.77 -9.61 0.25
CA GLU A 58 -19.86 -8.50 0.51
C GLU A 58 -19.23 -8.60 1.90
N ASN A 59 -20.02 -8.83 2.95
CA ASN A 59 -19.52 -8.98 4.32
C ASN A 59 -18.53 -10.15 4.46
N LEU A 60 -18.77 -11.27 3.74
CA LEU A 60 -17.83 -12.39 3.73
C LEU A 60 -16.47 -11.99 3.18
N LEU A 61 -16.43 -11.19 2.12
CA LEU A 61 -15.18 -10.70 1.54
C LEU A 61 -14.55 -9.60 2.41
N ASP A 62 -15.36 -8.66 2.91
CA ASP A 62 -14.90 -7.54 3.75
C ASP A 62 -14.29 -8.00 5.06
N SER A 63 -14.78 -9.10 5.64
CA SER A 63 -14.18 -9.68 6.85
C SER A 63 -12.75 -10.19 6.65
N GLN A 64 -12.32 -10.36 5.41
CA GLN A 64 -10.99 -10.86 5.04
C GLN A 64 -10.02 -9.75 4.64
N ARG A 65 -10.45 -8.49 4.62
CA ARG A 65 -9.60 -7.34 4.37
C ARG A 65 -9.62 -6.35 5.52
N ARG A 66 -8.56 -5.57 5.63
CA ARG A 66 -8.45 -4.45 6.56
C ARG A 66 -8.03 -3.19 5.80
N CYS A 67 -8.46 -2.05 6.29
CA CYS A 67 -7.99 -0.74 5.85
C CYS A 67 -6.83 -0.32 6.75
N GLN A 68 -5.69 -0.01 6.16
CA GLN A 68 -4.52 0.49 6.86
C GLN A 68 -4.23 1.92 6.43
N HIS A 69 -4.11 2.82 7.38
CA HIS A 69 -3.63 4.19 7.13
C HIS A 69 -2.11 4.22 7.03
N TYR A 70 -1.60 5.04 6.11
CA TYR A 70 -0.16 5.23 5.96
C TYR A 70 0.18 6.65 5.53
N ARG A 71 1.40 7.08 5.84
CA ARG A 71 2.00 8.33 5.38
C ARG A 71 3.34 8.07 4.74
N ILE A 72 3.69 8.94 3.79
CA ILE A 72 4.99 8.92 3.12
C ILE A 72 5.70 10.23 3.44
N TYR A 73 6.91 10.11 3.97
CA TYR A 73 7.81 11.22 4.24
C TYR A 73 9.02 11.13 3.33
N GLN A 74 9.32 12.19 2.63
CA GLN A 74 10.46 12.29 1.72
C GLN A 74 11.45 13.34 2.21
N LEU A 75 12.75 13.13 1.95
CA LEU A 75 13.76 14.16 2.20
C LEU A 75 13.40 15.42 1.41
N ASP A 76 13.37 16.55 2.10
CA ASP A 76 13.15 17.85 1.48
C ASP A 76 14.46 18.36 0.86
N LEU A 77 14.60 18.10 -0.42
CA LEU A 77 15.75 18.50 -1.23
C LEU A 77 15.53 19.88 -1.89
N SER A 78 14.49 20.62 -1.51
CA SER A 78 14.21 21.95 -2.03
C SER A 78 15.34 22.94 -1.69
N GLY A 79 15.59 23.89 -2.57
CA GLY A 79 16.62 24.91 -2.37
C GLY A 79 18.07 24.42 -2.54
N GLY A 80 18.28 23.29 -3.24
CA GLY A 80 19.63 22.79 -3.54
C GLY A 80 20.36 22.18 -2.32
N LYS A 81 19.64 21.86 -1.24
CA LYS A 81 20.21 21.22 -0.06
C LYS A 81 20.69 19.81 -0.41
N MET A 82 21.99 19.60 -0.32
CA MET A 82 22.55 18.27 -0.41
C MET A 82 22.47 17.55 0.95
N VAL A 83 21.74 16.44 0.97
CA VAL A 83 21.72 15.53 2.12
C VAL A 83 22.58 14.32 1.77
N SER A 84 23.65 14.09 2.53
CA SER A 84 24.70 13.11 2.21
C SER A 84 24.22 11.65 2.10
N PHE A 85 23.04 11.35 2.65
CA PHE A 85 22.41 10.03 2.58
C PHE A 85 21.14 10.00 1.70
N ALA A 86 20.89 11.05 0.91
CA ALA A 86 19.76 11.06 -0.01
C ALA A 86 19.87 9.89 -1.01
N PHE A 87 18.74 9.19 -1.21
CA PHE A 87 18.66 8.00 -2.07
C PHE A 87 19.59 6.85 -1.67
N ALA A 88 19.96 6.78 -0.40
CA ALA A 88 20.87 5.76 0.10
C ALA A 88 20.21 4.92 1.23
N GLY A 89 20.78 3.73 1.46
CA GLY A 89 20.33 2.86 2.54
C GLY A 89 20.69 3.38 3.94
N ILE A 90 20.11 2.75 4.95
CA ILE A 90 20.24 3.13 6.37
C ILE A 90 21.71 3.15 6.86
N LYS A 91 22.55 2.29 6.28
CA LYS A 91 23.99 2.27 6.58
C LYS A 91 24.64 3.62 6.25
N LYS A 92 24.36 4.16 5.06
CA LYS A 92 24.90 5.46 4.62
C LYS A 92 24.40 6.62 5.48
N MET A 93 23.14 6.58 5.90
CA MET A 93 22.58 7.54 6.82
C MET A 93 23.36 7.55 8.15
N ARG A 94 23.65 6.36 8.72
CA ARG A 94 24.42 6.23 9.96
C ARG A 94 25.86 6.71 9.79
N GLU A 95 26.52 6.39 8.68
CA GLU A 95 27.86 6.92 8.36
C GLU A 95 27.88 8.45 8.22
N SER A 96 26.73 9.05 7.90
CA SER A 96 26.56 10.51 7.85
C SER A 96 26.26 11.15 9.22
N GLY A 97 26.32 10.37 10.31
CA GLY A 97 26.17 10.84 11.68
C GLY A 97 24.74 10.83 12.22
N TYR A 98 23.81 10.13 11.55
CA TYR A 98 22.42 10.04 12.00
C TYR A 98 22.07 8.62 12.42
N GLU A 99 21.83 8.41 13.71
CA GLU A 99 21.37 7.11 14.25
C GLU A 99 19.95 6.75 13.78
N GLN A 100 19.11 7.76 13.57
CA GLN A 100 17.72 7.66 13.13
C GLN A 100 17.46 8.71 12.05
N PRO A 101 16.44 8.52 11.19
CA PRO A 101 16.09 9.52 10.19
C PRO A 101 15.78 10.87 10.85
N PRO A 102 16.55 11.93 10.53
CA PRO A 102 16.35 13.25 11.14
C PRO A 102 15.09 13.93 10.60
N ALA A 103 13.97 13.78 11.29
CA ALA A 103 12.64 14.17 10.80
C ALA A 103 12.57 15.63 10.29
N ALA A 104 13.37 16.56 10.86
CA ALA A 104 13.44 17.93 10.39
C ALA A 104 13.93 18.12 8.95
N LEU A 105 14.57 17.09 8.37
CA LEU A 105 14.98 17.08 6.95
C LEU A 105 13.91 16.49 6.03
N TYR A 106 12.80 15.99 6.58
CA TYR A 106 11.74 15.36 5.83
C TYR A 106 10.51 16.24 5.68
N ARG A 107 9.74 15.97 4.64
CA ARG A 107 8.41 16.54 4.40
C ARG A 107 7.41 15.40 4.29
N LEU A 108 6.25 15.57 4.90
CA LEU A 108 5.08 14.75 4.62
C LEU A 108 4.62 15.04 3.18
N VAL A 109 4.57 14.03 2.34
CA VAL A 109 4.15 14.18 0.93
C VAL A 109 2.84 13.45 0.63
N TYR A 110 2.45 12.49 1.47
CA TYR A 110 1.21 11.75 1.25
C TYR A 110 0.63 11.24 2.57
N ASP A 111 -0.68 11.28 2.66
CA ASP A 111 -1.48 10.68 3.73
C ASP A 111 -2.66 9.96 3.08
N GLY A 112 -2.81 8.67 3.32
CA GLY A 112 -3.84 7.89 2.65
C GLY A 112 -4.07 6.52 3.27
N THR A 113 -4.81 5.69 2.55
CA THR A 113 -5.21 4.36 2.99
C THR A 113 -4.89 3.30 1.94
N ILE A 114 -4.68 2.08 2.41
CA ILE A 114 -4.52 0.90 1.56
C ILE A 114 -5.37 -0.24 2.13
N PHE A 115 -6.11 -0.92 1.27
CA PHE A 115 -6.74 -2.18 1.63
C PHE A 115 -5.75 -3.33 1.48
N CYS A 116 -5.81 -4.25 2.41
CA CYS A 116 -4.98 -5.44 2.39
C CYS A 116 -5.72 -6.64 3.01
N PRO A 117 -5.46 -7.87 2.55
CA PRO A 117 -5.91 -9.07 3.25
C PRO A 117 -5.51 -9.03 4.72
N VAL A 118 -6.38 -9.51 5.60
CA VAL A 118 -6.12 -9.53 7.06
C VAL A 118 -4.82 -10.26 7.40
N GLU A 119 -4.51 -11.32 6.65
CA GLU A 119 -3.32 -12.16 6.85
C GLU A 119 -2.04 -11.58 6.21
N GLN A 120 -2.15 -10.48 5.44
CA GLN A 120 -1.01 -9.88 4.77
C GLN A 120 -0.01 -9.32 5.79
N SER A 121 1.27 -9.67 5.62
CA SER A 121 2.35 -9.17 6.48
C SER A 121 2.55 -7.65 6.30
N GLU A 122 3.10 -6.99 7.32
CA GLU A 122 3.50 -5.57 7.22
C GLU A 122 4.51 -5.36 6.09
N ARG A 123 5.43 -6.29 5.91
CA ARG A 123 6.44 -6.23 4.86
C ARG A 123 5.81 -6.20 3.46
N ASP A 124 4.89 -7.14 3.17
CA ASP A 124 4.23 -7.19 1.86
C ASP A 124 3.40 -5.93 1.60
N MET A 125 2.80 -5.37 2.65
CA MET A 125 2.06 -4.12 2.57
C MET A 125 2.99 -2.95 2.24
N LEU A 126 4.16 -2.85 2.91
CA LEU A 126 5.16 -1.83 2.64
C LEU A 126 5.75 -1.97 1.22
N GLU A 127 5.98 -3.19 0.75
CA GLU A 127 6.41 -3.46 -0.63
C GLU A 127 5.37 -2.98 -1.64
N ARG A 128 4.09 -3.20 -1.39
CA ARG A 128 3.00 -2.70 -2.26
C ARG A 128 2.94 -1.17 -2.26
N ILE A 129 3.05 -0.52 -1.10
CA ILE A 129 3.09 0.95 -1.01
C ILE A 129 4.31 1.46 -1.78
N PHE A 130 5.49 0.90 -1.53
CA PHE A 130 6.72 1.29 -2.20
C PHE A 130 6.60 1.16 -3.72
N THR A 131 6.19 -0.01 -4.23
CA THR A 131 6.04 -0.26 -5.67
C THR A 131 5.05 0.71 -6.31
N ARG A 132 3.90 0.95 -5.66
CA ARG A 132 2.87 1.88 -6.18
C ARG A 132 3.41 3.27 -6.46
N TYR A 133 4.36 3.76 -5.64
CA TYR A 133 4.88 5.13 -5.75
C TYR A 133 6.31 5.22 -6.28
N SER A 134 7.01 4.09 -6.48
CA SER A 134 8.33 4.07 -7.11
C SER A 134 8.27 3.96 -8.63
N ASP A 135 7.28 3.26 -9.18
CA ASP A 135 7.19 3.01 -10.62
C ASP A 135 6.39 4.09 -11.34
N THR A 136 5.14 4.30 -10.92
CA THR A 136 4.25 5.26 -11.57
C THR A 136 3.54 6.09 -10.50
N LEU A 137 3.71 7.40 -10.54
CA LEU A 137 3.03 8.28 -9.60
C LEU A 137 1.55 8.43 -9.98
N PRO A 138 0.63 8.29 -9.01
CA PRO A 138 -0.75 8.68 -9.23
C PRO A 138 -0.87 10.16 -9.61
N GLU A 139 -1.87 10.49 -10.41
CA GLU A 139 -2.17 11.87 -10.76
C GLU A 139 -2.36 12.72 -9.49
N GLY A 140 -1.76 13.90 -9.46
CA GLY A 140 -1.81 14.78 -8.30
C GLY A 140 -0.94 14.38 -7.10
N PHE A 141 -0.08 13.36 -7.22
CA PHE A 141 0.84 13.02 -6.13
C PHE A 141 1.86 14.15 -5.91
N PRO A 142 1.91 14.77 -4.72
CA PRO A 142 2.68 15.99 -4.49
C PRO A 142 4.18 15.75 -4.25
N GLY A 143 4.60 14.48 -4.19
CA GLY A 143 5.99 14.08 -3.96
C GLY A 143 6.71 13.63 -5.24
N ARG A 144 7.96 13.25 -5.10
CA ARG A 144 8.72 12.51 -6.10
C ARG A 144 8.44 11.00 -5.99
N HIS A 145 8.95 10.22 -6.95
CA HIS A 145 8.97 8.76 -6.80
C HIS A 145 9.56 8.34 -5.45
N VAL A 146 8.90 7.40 -4.79
CA VAL A 146 9.42 6.84 -3.53
C VAL A 146 10.68 6.06 -3.81
N ALA A 147 11.69 6.29 -2.99
CA ALA A 147 13.03 5.73 -3.19
C ALA A 147 13.70 5.40 -1.84
N LEU A 148 14.92 4.89 -1.92
CA LEU A 148 15.75 4.74 -0.72
C LEU A 148 15.84 6.06 0.03
N SER A 149 15.94 6.00 1.34
CA SER A 149 15.92 7.09 2.30
C SER A 149 14.55 7.69 2.63
N ASP A 150 13.49 7.31 1.95
CA ASP A 150 12.16 7.74 2.34
C ASP A 150 11.67 6.98 3.59
N VAL A 151 10.69 7.54 4.29
CA VAL A 151 10.10 6.91 5.47
C VAL A 151 8.62 6.69 5.23
N ILE A 152 8.15 5.47 5.50
CA ILE A 152 6.74 5.12 5.48
C ILE A 152 6.27 4.94 6.92
N GLU A 153 5.20 5.63 7.30
CA GLU A 153 4.47 5.44 8.55
C GLU A 153 3.26 4.55 8.29
N LEU A 154 3.10 3.50 9.07
CA LEU A 154 1.81 2.80 9.22
C LEU A 154 1.20 3.25 10.53
N TYR A 155 -0.08 3.67 10.51
CA TYR A 155 -0.74 4.17 11.70
C TYR A 155 -2.22 3.73 11.77
N GLY A 156 -2.76 3.72 12.97
CA GLY A 156 -4.15 3.36 13.27
C GLY A 156 -4.40 3.37 14.76
N ASP A 157 -5.50 2.76 15.19
CA ASP A 157 -5.92 2.71 16.61
C ASP A 157 -4.86 2.05 17.51
N ASN A 158 -4.10 1.11 16.97
CA ASN A 158 -3.06 0.36 17.69
C ASN A 158 -1.70 1.07 17.77
N GLY A 159 -1.62 2.31 17.28
CA GLY A 159 -0.39 3.09 17.34
C GLY A 159 0.21 3.44 15.97
N ARG A 160 1.52 3.71 15.98
CA ARG A 160 2.29 4.16 14.82
C ARG A 160 3.61 3.45 14.75
N THR A 161 3.98 3.03 13.55
CA THR A 161 5.28 2.40 13.26
C THR A 161 5.88 3.07 12.03
N TYR A 162 7.19 3.29 12.06
CA TYR A 162 7.91 3.98 10.99
C TYR A 162 8.95 3.05 10.39
N PHE A 163 9.04 3.07 9.06
CA PHE A 163 9.92 2.20 8.29
C PHE A 163 10.75 3.02 7.32
N TYR A 164 12.03 2.78 7.31
CA TYR A 164 12.96 3.39 6.36
C TYR A 164 13.01 2.57 5.07
N CYS A 165 12.91 3.20 3.92
CA CYS A 165 13.09 2.52 2.64
C CYS A 165 14.57 2.24 2.43
N ASP A 166 14.97 0.98 2.59
CA ASP A 166 16.35 0.53 2.52
C ASP A 166 16.56 -0.49 1.40
N VAL A 167 17.81 -0.72 1.01
CA VAL A 167 18.18 -1.74 0.00
C VAL A 167 17.74 -3.14 0.43
N SER A 168 17.73 -3.41 1.74
CA SER A 168 17.36 -4.71 2.31
C SER A 168 15.87 -4.82 2.70
N GLY A 169 15.04 -3.85 2.33
CA GLY A 169 13.61 -3.79 2.66
C GLY A 169 13.26 -2.61 3.55
N PHE A 170 12.49 -2.83 4.62
CA PHE A 170 11.90 -1.75 5.41
C PHE A 170 12.24 -1.92 6.89
N PRO A 171 13.47 -1.60 7.32
CA PRO A 171 13.80 -1.66 8.74
C PRO A 171 12.99 -0.63 9.53
N GLY A 172 12.47 -1.06 10.71
CA GLY A 172 11.79 -0.18 11.65
C GLY A 172 12.75 0.89 12.21
N VAL A 173 12.28 2.12 12.29
CA VAL A 173 13.06 3.28 12.78
C VAL A 173 12.27 4.11 13.76
N LYS A 174 12.97 4.91 14.57
CA LYS A 174 12.35 5.97 15.36
C LYS A 174 12.27 7.23 14.51
N PHE A 175 11.08 7.81 14.45
CA PHE A 175 10.82 9.02 13.66
C PHE A 175 9.87 9.94 14.42
N SER A 176 10.12 11.24 14.42
CA SER A 176 9.32 12.23 15.12
C SER A 176 8.60 13.14 14.14
N PRO A 177 7.40 12.75 13.64
CA PRO A 177 6.72 13.43 12.54
C PRO A 177 6.40 14.91 12.84
N MET A 178 6.27 15.28 14.11
CA MET A 178 6.04 16.68 14.51
C MET A 178 7.20 17.62 14.15
N LEU A 179 8.39 17.08 13.89
CA LEU A 179 9.55 17.84 13.45
C LEU A 179 9.66 17.93 11.93
N SER A 180 8.88 17.13 11.20
CA SER A 180 8.87 17.17 9.73
C SER A 180 8.05 18.36 9.23
N LYS A 181 8.32 18.76 7.96
CA LYS A 181 7.52 19.77 7.30
C LYS A 181 6.14 19.19 6.95
N PRO A 182 5.06 19.98 7.09
CA PRO A 182 3.70 19.53 6.76
C PRO A 182 3.54 19.28 5.27
N LEU A 183 2.45 18.60 4.91
CA LEU A 183 1.99 18.47 3.53
C LEU A 183 1.76 19.86 2.95
N ASN A 184 2.29 20.13 1.76
CA ASN A 184 1.92 21.34 1.04
C ASN A 184 0.47 21.21 0.54
N THR A 185 -0.41 22.04 1.06
CA THR A 185 -1.81 22.15 0.61
C THR A 185 -2.00 23.12 -0.56
N ASP A 186 -0.92 23.76 -0.99
CA ASP A 186 -0.94 24.79 -2.03
C ASP A 186 -0.37 24.25 -3.38
N ALA A 187 -0.99 23.19 -3.93
CA ALA A 187 -0.68 22.70 -5.27
C ALA A 187 -1.97 22.53 -6.09
#